data_9b647fdf4c943492c69ee7712d2e87a8
#
_entry.id   9b647fdf4c943492c69ee7712d2e87a8
#
_cell.length_a   1.000
_cell.length_b   1.000
_cell.length_c   1.000
_cell.angle_alpha   90.00
_cell.angle_beta   90.00
_cell.angle_gamma   90.00
#
_symmetry.space_group_name_H-M   'P 1'
#
loop_
_entity.id
_entity.type
_entity.pdbx_description
1 polymer ?
#
loop_
_entity_poly.entity_id
_entity_poly.type
_entity_poly.pdbx_seq_one_letter_code
_entity_poly.pdbx_strand_id
1 'polypeptide(L)'
;TTAEGAPTYDPEQAKAYLEASGLDPAQCGFTLICSDDTKLRAGQVIQSSLKENLGIDIQLESMDLATYLDVTATGDYQAAIGGYTSSNLLAYAMGVYHSSSINASNKTRTNLPEIDALIENIQATLDPEENEAAVTEFTKAINENCPQVPLYMKNNTRAYKSDLQGFNVNDRS
;
A
#
# COMPACT_ATOMS: atom_id res chain seq x y z
N THR A 1 6.00 8.51 -12.55
CA THR A 1 7.22 8.98 -11.88
C THR A 1 7.35 8.22 -10.59
N THR A 2 8.35 7.34 -10.49
CA THR A 2 8.77 6.75 -9.23
C THR A 2 9.30 7.90 -8.36
N ALA A 3 8.75 8.06 -7.16
CA ALA A 3 9.27 9.03 -6.21
C ALA A 3 10.72 8.69 -5.88
N GLU A 4 11.56 9.71 -5.76
CA GLU A 4 12.96 9.54 -5.36
C GLU A 4 13.02 8.80 -4.02
N GLY A 5 13.83 7.74 -3.95
CA GLY A 5 13.93 6.89 -2.77
C GLY A 5 12.89 5.77 -2.64
N ALA A 6 12.00 5.59 -3.62
CA ALA A 6 11.08 4.45 -3.59
C ALA A 6 11.85 3.13 -3.72
N PRO A 7 11.52 2.10 -2.90
CA PRO A 7 12.14 0.80 -3.00
C PRO A 7 11.95 0.20 -4.39
N THR A 8 13.03 -0.35 -4.95
CA THR A 8 13.01 -1.12 -6.20
C THR A 8 13.15 -2.61 -5.88
N TYR A 9 12.75 -3.47 -6.84
CA TYR A 9 12.95 -4.90 -6.69
C TYR A 9 14.45 -5.22 -6.73
N ASP A 10 15.01 -5.57 -5.58
CA ASP A 10 16.41 -5.91 -5.39
C ASP A 10 16.56 -7.07 -4.39
N PRO A 11 16.54 -8.34 -4.88
CA PRO A 11 16.67 -9.52 -4.04
C PRO A 11 18.00 -9.60 -3.30
N GLU A 12 19.09 -9.10 -3.86
CA GLU A 12 20.40 -9.14 -3.22
C GLU A 12 20.47 -8.17 -2.04
N GLN A 13 19.90 -6.97 -2.19
CA GLN A 13 19.79 -6.04 -1.08
C GLN A 13 18.83 -6.55 0.00
N ALA A 14 17.73 -7.21 -0.38
CA ALA A 14 16.82 -7.84 0.57
C ALA A 14 17.50 -8.94 1.39
N LYS A 15 18.35 -9.77 0.78
CA LYS A 15 19.19 -10.75 1.50
C LYS A 15 20.13 -10.08 2.49
N ALA A 16 20.81 -9.02 2.05
CA ALA A 16 21.72 -8.29 2.91
C ALA A 16 21.03 -7.70 4.15
N TYR A 17 19.82 -7.16 3.99
CA TYR A 17 19.01 -6.69 5.12
C TYR A 17 18.58 -7.83 6.06
N LEU A 18 18.16 -8.96 5.51
CA LEU A 18 17.79 -10.13 6.31
C LEU A 18 19.00 -10.66 7.11
N GLU A 19 20.14 -10.79 6.49
CA GLU A 19 21.40 -11.17 7.16
C GLU A 19 21.79 -10.15 8.25
N ALA A 20 21.73 -8.85 7.96
CA ALA A 20 22.05 -7.80 8.91
C ALA A 20 21.10 -7.77 10.12
N SER A 21 19.84 -8.20 9.93
CA SER A 21 18.86 -8.30 11.02
C SER A 21 19.15 -9.43 11.99
N GLY A 22 19.93 -10.42 11.59
CA GLY A 22 20.20 -11.63 12.38
C GLY A 22 19.01 -12.57 12.56
N LEU A 23 17.91 -12.34 11.85
CA LEU A 23 16.72 -13.19 11.93
C LEU A 23 16.88 -14.44 11.08
N ASP A 24 16.37 -15.57 11.61
CA ASP A 24 16.27 -16.81 10.83
C ASP A 24 15.09 -16.69 9.84
N PRO A 25 15.30 -16.89 8.52
CA PRO A 25 14.22 -16.90 7.53
C PRO A 25 13.03 -17.79 7.89
N ALA A 26 13.28 -18.92 8.57
CA ALA A 26 12.24 -19.85 9.01
C ALA A 26 11.31 -19.23 10.07
N GLN A 27 11.73 -18.17 10.74
CA GLN A 27 10.95 -17.44 11.76
C GLN A 27 10.29 -16.17 11.22
N CYS A 28 10.58 -15.80 9.97
CA CYS A 28 10.05 -14.60 9.33
C CYS A 28 8.72 -14.83 8.59
N GLY A 29 8.15 -16.02 8.68
CA GLY A 29 6.87 -16.37 8.06
C GLY A 29 5.69 -15.57 8.64
N PHE A 30 4.72 -15.23 7.79
CA PHE A 30 3.49 -14.53 8.19
C PHE A 30 2.31 -14.96 7.33
N THR A 31 1.10 -14.59 7.76
CA THR A 31 -0.12 -14.75 6.96
C THR A 31 -0.43 -13.48 6.19
N LEU A 32 -0.61 -13.61 4.86
CA LEU A 32 -1.02 -12.56 3.94
C LEU A 32 -2.47 -12.78 3.55
N ILE A 33 -3.37 -11.91 4.00
CA ILE A 33 -4.80 -11.99 3.73
C ILE A 33 -5.19 -11.21 2.46
N CYS A 34 -6.20 -11.68 1.74
CA CYS A 34 -6.76 -11.02 0.56
C CYS A 34 -8.26 -11.29 0.40
N SER A 35 -8.94 -10.49 -0.43
CA SER A 35 -10.41 -10.53 -0.57
C SER A 35 -10.92 -10.93 -1.95
N ASP A 36 -10.05 -11.24 -2.91
CA ASP A 36 -10.44 -11.64 -4.26
C ASP A 36 -9.33 -12.40 -5.00
N ASP A 37 -9.70 -13.08 -6.09
CA ASP A 37 -8.80 -13.93 -6.87
C ASP A 37 -7.64 -13.15 -7.52
N THR A 38 -7.84 -11.87 -7.84
CA THR A 38 -6.77 -11.04 -8.44
C THR A 38 -5.68 -10.76 -7.41
N LYS A 39 -6.10 -10.43 -6.19
CA LYS A 39 -5.18 -10.23 -5.06
C LYS A 39 -4.54 -11.55 -4.62
N LEU A 40 -5.29 -12.66 -4.64
CA LEU A 40 -4.73 -13.97 -4.34
C LEU A 40 -3.60 -14.33 -5.31
N ARG A 41 -3.77 -14.09 -6.61
CA ARG A 41 -2.69 -14.27 -7.60
C ARG A 41 -1.48 -13.39 -7.33
N ALA A 42 -1.69 -12.14 -6.96
CA ALA A 42 -0.59 -11.26 -6.55
C ALA A 42 0.12 -11.81 -5.29
N GLY A 43 -0.65 -12.30 -4.33
CA GLY A 43 -0.12 -12.96 -3.14
C GLY A 43 0.74 -14.19 -3.46
N GLN A 44 0.33 -15.01 -4.43
CA GLN A 44 1.10 -16.18 -4.90
C GLN A 44 2.47 -15.77 -5.49
N VAL A 45 2.52 -14.67 -6.24
CA VAL A 45 3.79 -14.12 -6.75
C VAL A 45 4.69 -13.67 -5.60
N ILE A 46 4.14 -12.97 -4.61
CA ILE A 46 4.88 -12.55 -3.42
C ILE A 46 5.40 -13.77 -2.65
N GLN A 47 4.55 -14.77 -2.44
CA GLN A 47 4.91 -16.02 -1.75
C GLN A 47 6.08 -16.72 -2.44
N SER A 48 6.00 -16.92 -3.77
CA SER A 48 7.10 -17.53 -4.53
C SER A 48 8.37 -16.70 -4.44
N SER A 49 8.27 -15.39 -4.60
CA SER A 49 9.44 -14.50 -4.56
C SER A 49 10.13 -14.51 -3.20
N LEU A 50 9.39 -14.47 -2.11
CA LEU A 50 9.95 -14.53 -0.75
C LEU A 50 10.60 -15.90 -0.48
N LYS A 51 9.95 -16.98 -0.92
CA LYS A 51 10.50 -18.33 -0.76
C LYS A 51 11.78 -18.53 -1.56
N GLU A 52 11.77 -18.16 -2.84
CA GLU A 52 12.89 -18.38 -3.75
C GLU A 52 14.10 -17.50 -3.43
N ASN A 53 13.88 -16.23 -3.06
CA ASN A 53 14.97 -15.30 -2.83
C ASN A 53 15.46 -15.27 -1.38
N LEU A 54 14.58 -15.45 -0.40
CA LEU A 54 14.89 -15.25 1.02
C LEU A 54 14.69 -16.50 1.89
N GLY A 55 14.10 -17.56 1.34
CA GLY A 55 13.77 -18.75 2.12
C GLY A 55 12.60 -18.57 3.09
N ILE A 56 11.87 -17.46 3.00
CA ILE A 56 10.75 -17.13 3.87
C ILE A 56 9.47 -17.79 3.36
N ASP A 57 8.81 -18.57 4.21
CA ASP A 57 7.50 -19.18 3.92
C ASP A 57 6.38 -18.32 4.48
N ILE A 58 5.45 -17.89 3.61
CA ILE A 58 4.25 -17.18 4.03
C ILE A 58 2.99 -18.02 3.74
N GLN A 59 1.94 -17.80 4.52
CA GLN A 59 0.62 -18.39 4.29
C GLN A 59 -0.26 -17.39 3.53
N LEU A 60 -1.09 -17.89 2.61
CA LEU A 60 -2.08 -17.07 1.91
C LEU A 60 -3.47 -17.45 2.42
N GLU A 61 -4.23 -16.47 2.83
CA GLU A 61 -5.61 -16.63 3.25
C GLU A 61 -6.52 -15.73 2.42
N SER A 62 -7.41 -16.37 1.65
CA SER A 62 -8.45 -15.66 0.88
C SER A 62 -9.78 -15.76 1.59
N MET A 63 -10.43 -14.64 1.76
CA MET A 63 -11.73 -14.51 2.42
C MET A 63 -12.69 -13.67 1.59
N ASP A 64 -13.98 -13.72 1.90
CA ASP A 64 -14.94 -12.81 1.28
C ASP A 64 -14.69 -11.35 1.70
N LEU A 65 -15.24 -10.42 0.92
CA LEU A 65 -14.99 -8.99 1.14
C LEU A 65 -15.49 -8.50 2.52
N ALA A 66 -16.61 -9.02 3.00
CA ALA A 66 -17.18 -8.57 4.28
C ALA A 66 -16.27 -8.98 5.44
N THR A 67 -15.87 -10.25 5.47
CA THR A 67 -14.90 -10.78 6.43
C THR A 67 -13.55 -10.03 6.36
N TYR A 68 -13.04 -9.79 5.15
CA TYR A 68 -11.81 -9.02 4.95
C TYR A 68 -11.91 -7.59 5.53
N LEU A 69 -13.03 -6.91 5.31
CA LEU A 69 -13.23 -5.56 5.82
C LEU A 69 -13.30 -5.55 7.35
N ASP A 70 -13.96 -6.53 7.95
CA ASP A 70 -14.07 -6.67 9.41
C ASP A 70 -12.69 -6.94 10.04
N VAL A 71 -11.98 -7.95 9.56
CA VAL A 71 -10.62 -8.30 10.03
C VAL A 71 -9.67 -7.11 9.88
N THR A 72 -9.71 -6.39 8.73
CA THR A 72 -8.83 -5.24 8.54
C THR A 72 -9.23 -4.01 9.36
N ALA A 73 -10.49 -3.89 9.77
CA ALA A 73 -10.94 -2.83 10.69
C ALA A 73 -10.48 -3.10 12.12
N THR A 74 -10.57 -4.34 12.60
CA THR A 74 -10.11 -4.73 13.95
C THR A 74 -8.59 -4.77 14.08
N GLY A 75 -7.86 -5.01 12.96
CA GLY A 75 -6.41 -5.11 12.93
C GLY A 75 -5.87 -6.49 13.30
N ASP A 76 -6.69 -7.51 13.22
CA ASP A 76 -6.32 -8.90 13.51
C ASP A 76 -5.73 -9.58 12.26
N TYR A 77 -4.61 -9.04 11.77
CA TYR A 77 -3.85 -9.58 10.64
C TYR A 77 -2.39 -9.14 10.69
N GLN A 78 -1.51 -9.90 10.03
CA GLN A 78 -0.08 -9.60 9.93
C GLN A 78 0.23 -8.79 8.65
N ALA A 79 -0.33 -9.20 7.52
CA ALA A 79 -0.21 -8.50 6.25
C ALA A 79 -1.49 -8.67 5.42
N ALA A 80 -1.82 -7.66 4.60
CA ALA A 80 -3.02 -7.67 3.79
C ALA A 80 -2.77 -7.06 2.39
N ILE A 81 -3.33 -7.67 1.33
CA ILE A 81 -3.38 -7.05 0.02
C ILE A 81 -4.68 -6.26 -0.08
N GLY A 82 -4.56 -4.95 0.05
CA GLY A 82 -5.66 -4.00 -0.03
C GLY A 82 -5.70 -3.21 -1.33
N GLY A 83 -6.60 -2.26 -1.37
CA GLY A 83 -6.68 -1.21 -2.38
C GLY A 83 -7.39 -0.01 -1.79
N TYR A 84 -6.99 1.16 -2.23
CA TYR A 84 -7.62 2.41 -1.83
C TYR A 84 -7.72 3.35 -3.04
N THR A 85 -8.86 3.99 -3.21
CA THR A 85 -9.08 4.98 -4.25
C THR A 85 -9.42 6.31 -3.60
N SER A 86 -8.73 7.37 -4.03
CA SER A 86 -8.91 8.71 -3.49
C SER A 86 -9.03 9.75 -4.59
N SER A 87 -9.63 10.88 -4.27
CA SER A 87 -9.79 12.01 -5.16
C SER A 87 -8.50 12.82 -5.36
N ASN A 88 -7.62 12.82 -4.37
CA ASN A 88 -6.35 13.56 -4.38
C ASN A 88 -5.37 12.97 -3.35
N LEU A 89 -4.13 13.45 -3.37
CA LEU A 89 -3.05 12.98 -2.51
C LEU A 89 -3.36 13.19 -1.02
N LEU A 90 -3.86 14.36 -0.62
CA LEU A 90 -4.16 14.65 0.78
C LEU A 90 -5.23 13.70 1.33
N ALA A 91 -6.33 13.48 0.59
CA ALA A 91 -7.36 12.53 0.98
C ALA A 91 -6.83 11.08 1.04
N TYR A 92 -5.88 10.73 0.15
CA TYR A 92 -5.17 9.47 0.22
C TYR A 92 -4.32 9.36 1.49
N ALA A 93 -3.48 10.34 1.76
CA ALA A 93 -2.59 10.36 2.92
C ALA A 93 -3.38 10.30 4.25
N MET A 94 -4.44 11.12 4.37
CA MET A 94 -5.34 11.10 5.53
C MET A 94 -6.02 9.75 5.72
N GLY A 95 -6.51 9.14 4.64
CA GLY A 95 -7.24 7.88 4.71
C GLY A 95 -6.36 6.65 4.97
N VAL A 96 -5.14 6.64 4.46
CA VAL A 96 -4.28 5.45 4.47
C VAL A 96 -3.26 5.47 5.59
N TYR A 97 -2.75 6.66 5.97
CA TYR A 97 -1.62 6.75 6.89
C TYR A 97 -1.90 7.53 8.19
N HIS A 98 -2.86 8.47 8.20
CA HIS A 98 -3.11 9.26 9.39
C HIS A 98 -3.72 8.42 10.51
N SER A 99 -3.24 8.60 11.75
CA SER A 99 -3.64 7.80 12.92
C SER A 99 -5.13 7.90 13.23
N SER A 100 -5.78 9.05 12.98
CA SER A 100 -7.22 9.24 13.18
C SER A 100 -8.10 8.34 12.30
N SER A 101 -7.53 7.76 11.23
CA SER A 101 -8.22 6.84 10.33
C SER A 101 -8.00 5.35 10.68
N ILE A 102 -7.31 5.04 11.77
CA ILE A 102 -7.17 3.68 12.31
C ILE A 102 -8.56 3.14 12.69
N ASN A 103 -8.81 1.86 12.43
CA ASN A 103 -10.10 1.16 12.54
C ASN A 103 -11.16 1.63 11.51
N ALA A 104 -10.77 2.46 10.56
CA ALA A 104 -11.60 2.85 9.41
C ALA A 104 -10.87 2.52 8.10
N SER A 105 -10.18 3.48 7.50
CA SER A 105 -9.50 3.32 6.21
C SER A 105 -7.99 3.10 6.31
N ASN A 106 -7.35 3.52 7.41
CA ASN A 106 -5.92 3.28 7.64
C ASN A 106 -5.68 1.80 8.00
N LYS A 107 -5.52 1.00 6.93
CA LYS A 107 -5.20 -0.43 7.06
C LYS A 107 -3.70 -0.69 7.19
N THR A 108 -2.85 0.30 6.98
CA THR A 108 -1.43 0.19 7.28
C THR A 108 -1.16 0.20 8.78
N ARG A 109 -2.15 0.65 9.56
CA ARG A 109 -2.09 0.86 11.01
C ARG A 109 -0.95 1.78 11.43
N THR A 110 -0.54 2.65 10.51
CA THR A 110 0.42 3.72 10.80
C THR A 110 -0.11 4.58 11.95
N ASN A 111 0.68 4.69 13.00
CA ASN A 111 0.39 5.46 14.20
C ASN A 111 1.68 6.15 14.66
N LEU A 112 2.16 7.04 13.80
CA LEU A 112 3.42 7.75 13.97
C LEU A 112 3.13 9.25 13.99
N PRO A 113 3.32 9.95 15.13
CA PRO A 113 3.03 11.38 15.25
C PRO A 113 3.75 12.24 14.21
N GLU A 114 4.94 11.84 13.78
CA GLU A 114 5.69 12.53 12.73
C GLU A 114 5.00 12.42 11.37
N ILE A 115 4.36 11.28 11.05
CA ILE A 115 3.60 11.13 9.80
C ILE A 115 2.31 11.95 9.86
N ASP A 116 1.62 11.94 10.99
CA ASP A 116 0.42 12.77 11.18
C ASP A 116 0.75 14.24 10.98
N ALA A 117 1.81 14.75 11.60
CA ALA A 117 2.24 16.12 11.49
C ALA A 117 2.60 16.52 10.03
N LEU A 118 3.23 15.64 9.27
CA LEU A 118 3.53 15.87 7.85
C LEU A 118 2.25 15.96 7.00
N ILE A 119 1.26 15.13 7.27
CA ILE A 119 -0.04 15.16 6.58
C ILE A 119 -0.80 16.45 6.94
N GLU A 120 -0.82 16.84 8.20
CA GLU A 120 -1.44 18.07 8.68
C GLU A 120 -0.76 19.31 8.08
N ASN A 121 0.57 19.28 7.92
CA ASN A 121 1.32 20.34 7.26
C ASN A 121 0.92 20.49 5.79
N ILE A 122 0.78 19.38 5.03
CA ILE A 122 0.25 19.44 3.65
C ILE A 122 -1.13 20.08 3.62
N GLN A 123 -1.99 19.76 4.58
CA GLN A 123 -3.34 20.33 4.67
C GLN A 123 -3.34 21.82 4.98
N ALA A 124 -2.43 22.29 5.82
CA ALA A 124 -2.35 23.68 6.27
C ALA A 124 -1.66 24.59 5.25
N THR A 125 -0.81 24.05 4.37
CA THR A 125 0.02 24.82 3.45
C THR A 125 -0.74 25.14 2.18
N LEU A 126 -1.01 26.43 1.94
CA LEU A 126 -1.77 26.93 0.80
C LEU A 126 -0.89 27.37 -0.37
N ASP A 127 0.34 27.75 -0.11
CA ASP A 127 1.30 28.12 -1.15
C ASP A 127 1.71 26.87 -1.96
N PRO A 128 1.66 26.93 -3.29
CA PRO A 128 1.94 25.73 -4.12
C PRO A 128 3.37 25.20 -4.00
N GLU A 129 4.37 26.09 -3.88
CA GLU A 129 5.78 25.67 -3.79
C GLU A 129 6.08 25.03 -2.42
N GLU A 130 5.57 25.67 -1.36
CA GLU A 130 5.69 25.11 -0.01
C GLU A 130 4.91 23.79 0.13
N ASN A 131 3.74 23.67 -0.51
CA ASN A 131 2.96 22.45 -0.49
C ASN A 131 3.68 21.29 -1.22
N GLU A 132 4.33 21.56 -2.36
CA GLU A 132 5.15 20.57 -3.07
C GLU A 132 6.32 20.09 -2.21
N ALA A 133 6.96 20.98 -1.48
CA ALA A 133 8.01 20.64 -0.53
C ALA A 133 7.48 19.74 0.61
N ALA A 134 6.33 20.11 1.19
CA ALA A 134 5.69 19.31 2.25
C ALA A 134 5.29 17.89 1.75
N VAL A 135 4.76 17.79 0.53
CA VAL A 135 4.46 16.48 -0.12
C VAL A 135 5.73 15.66 -0.32
N THR A 136 6.83 16.28 -0.71
CA THR A 136 8.12 15.60 -0.91
C THR A 136 8.63 15.03 0.41
N GLU A 137 8.59 15.82 1.48
CA GLU A 137 9.00 15.39 2.82
C GLU A 137 8.15 14.22 3.33
N PHE A 138 6.83 14.32 3.21
CA PHE A 138 5.91 13.24 3.53
C PHE A 138 6.22 11.96 2.74
N THR A 139 6.43 12.08 1.43
CA THR A 139 6.72 10.93 0.57
C THR A 139 8.01 10.23 0.98
N LYS A 140 9.05 11.02 1.33
CA LYS A 140 10.31 10.47 1.85
C LYS A 140 10.09 9.71 3.16
N ALA A 141 9.37 10.29 4.11
CA ALA A 141 9.09 9.65 5.39
C ALA A 141 8.29 8.35 5.22
N ILE A 142 7.32 8.29 4.30
CA ILE A 142 6.57 7.05 3.98
C ILE A 142 7.48 6.00 3.34
N ASN A 143 8.39 6.37 2.45
CA ASN A 143 9.33 5.43 1.85
C ASN A 143 10.31 4.86 2.88
N GLU A 144 10.79 5.67 3.82
CA GLU A 144 11.69 5.24 4.89
C GLU A 144 11.01 4.29 5.88
N ASN A 145 9.76 4.57 6.26
CA ASN A 145 8.99 3.72 7.18
C ASN A 145 8.35 2.50 6.50
N CYS A 146 8.16 2.55 5.20
CA CYS A 146 7.61 1.48 4.35
C CYS A 146 6.36 0.76 4.92
N PRO A 147 5.32 1.48 5.36
CA PRO A 147 4.11 0.86 5.92
C PRO A 147 3.28 0.15 4.86
N GLN A 148 3.53 0.42 3.59
CA GLN A 148 2.84 -0.13 2.44
C GLN A 148 3.78 -0.29 1.25
N VAL A 149 3.66 -1.41 0.53
CA VAL A 149 4.36 -1.66 -0.74
C VAL A 149 3.36 -1.53 -1.88
N PRO A 150 3.51 -0.56 -2.81
CA PRO A 150 2.68 -0.47 -4.00
C PRO A 150 2.92 -1.66 -4.93
N LEU A 151 1.87 -2.42 -5.27
CA LEU A 151 1.98 -3.60 -6.13
C LEU A 151 1.64 -3.28 -7.59
N TYR A 152 0.49 -2.69 -7.84
CA TYR A 152 0.02 -2.33 -9.18
C TYR A 152 -1.15 -1.34 -9.12
N MET A 153 -1.38 -0.67 -10.23
CA MET A 153 -2.60 0.12 -10.47
C MET A 153 -3.52 -0.63 -11.44
N LYS A 154 -4.78 -0.78 -11.07
CA LYS A 154 -5.76 -1.45 -11.92
C LYS A 154 -6.23 -0.51 -13.03
N ASN A 155 -6.07 -0.93 -14.29
CA ASN A 155 -6.65 -0.24 -15.43
C ASN A 155 -8.14 -0.60 -15.57
N ASN A 156 -8.99 0.41 -15.64
CA ASN A 156 -10.41 0.21 -15.97
C ASN A 156 -10.59 0.25 -17.48
N THR A 157 -10.81 -0.90 -18.09
CA THR A 157 -11.08 -1.00 -19.53
C THR A 157 -12.58 -1.03 -19.75
N ARG A 158 -13.08 -0.16 -20.64
CA ARG A 158 -14.50 -0.10 -21.03
C ARG A 158 -14.60 -0.27 -22.54
N ALA A 159 -15.48 -1.16 -22.96
CA ALA A 159 -15.85 -1.32 -24.35
C ALA A 159 -17.25 -0.75 -24.57
N TYR A 160 -17.42 0.04 -25.63
CA TYR A 160 -18.70 0.59 -26.04
C TYR A 160 -18.84 0.53 -27.56
N LYS A 161 -20.09 0.63 -28.05
CA LYS A 161 -20.35 0.66 -29.49
C LYS A 161 -19.76 1.91 -30.11
N SER A 162 -19.20 1.79 -31.32
CA SER A 162 -18.54 2.87 -32.02
C SER A 162 -19.47 4.04 -32.42
N ASP A 163 -20.76 3.80 -32.44
CA ASP A 163 -21.81 4.79 -32.73
C ASP A 163 -22.28 5.58 -31.49
N LEU A 164 -21.83 5.22 -30.29
CA LEU A 164 -22.16 5.95 -29.05
C LEU A 164 -21.44 7.30 -29.03
N GLN A 165 -22.22 8.38 -29.05
CA GLN A 165 -21.69 9.74 -28.96
C GLN A 165 -21.90 10.34 -27.57
N GLY A 166 -21.05 11.30 -27.19
CA GLY A 166 -21.14 11.98 -25.90
C GLY A 166 -20.71 11.17 -24.69
N PHE A 167 -20.13 9.98 -24.91
CA PHE A 167 -19.59 9.16 -23.82
C PHE A 167 -18.21 9.71 -23.40
N ASN A 168 -18.15 10.13 -22.15
CA ASN A 168 -16.91 10.63 -21.55
C ASN A 168 -16.47 9.67 -20.43
N VAL A 169 -15.29 9.11 -20.56
CA VAL A 169 -14.67 8.30 -19.51
C VAL A 169 -13.87 9.25 -18.63
N ASN A 170 -14.30 9.44 -17.40
CA ASN A 170 -13.45 10.11 -16.44
C ASN A 170 -12.66 9.08 -15.62
N ASP A 171 -11.42 9.42 -15.26
CA ASP A 171 -10.46 8.52 -14.60
C ASP A 171 -10.89 8.06 -13.20
N ARG A 172 -12.03 8.53 -12.70
CA ARG A 172 -12.53 8.30 -11.36
C ARG A 172 -13.71 7.32 -11.28
N SER A 173 -14.09 6.69 -12.37
CA SER A 173 -15.27 5.83 -12.43
C SER A 173 -14.97 4.37 -12.71
#